data_fc9924367edb6f2cdb3825260b8a6101
#
_entry.id   fc9924367edb6f2cdb3825260b8a6101
#
_cell.length_a   1.000
_cell.length_b   1.000
_cell.length_c   1.000
_cell.angle_alpha   90.00
_cell.angle_beta   90.00
_cell.angle_gamma   90.00
#
_symmetry.space_group_name_H-M   'P 1'
#
loop_
_entity.id
_entity.type
_entity.pdbx_description
1 polymer ?
#
loop_
_entity_poly.entity_id
_entity_poly.type
_entity_poly.pdbx_seq_one_letter_code
_entity_poly.pdbx_strand_id
1 'polypeptide(L)'
;RIQQIGRQIWTHAEMGFREFETAKLAEAVFRECGLYHIQTGLAVTGVKAYLKPPVPGERVLALIGEMDALPMDQHPDANKQTGAAHCCGHNAQMAALLGAAYTLSCPEIKHVLDGNVAFLAVPAEEYVDISFKNGLIRKGILEFGGGKCELIRLGVFDDVSVALGHHTIPNIGYAIANGTTNGFVNKIATFHGRSAHAADAPHKGVDALSAATLALHAVDIQRETFRDQDHVRIHSFLPMAGEAMNVVASMTSIESSVRAC
;
A
#
# COMPACT_ATOMS: atom_id res chain seq x y z
N ARG A 1 3.20 -11.32 24.06
CA ARG A 1 4.16 -10.59 23.20
C ARG A 1 3.55 -10.25 21.84
N ILE A 2 3.00 -11.22 21.09
CA ILE A 2 2.43 -11.00 19.73
C ILE A 2 1.29 -9.97 19.76
N GLN A 3 0.35 -10.09 20.71
CA GLN A 3 -0.74 -9.12 20.88
C GLN A 3 -0.23 -7.69 21.20
N GLN A 4 0.85 -7.58 21.99
CA GLN A 4 1.47 -6.29 22.26
C GLN A 4 2.07 -5.66 21.01
N ILE A 5 2.74 -6.47 20.19
CA ILE A 5 3.29 -6.04 18.90
C ILE A 5 2.17 -5.51 17.99
N GLY A 6 1.09 -6.29 17.83
CA GLY A 6 -0.06 -5.87 17.01
C GLY A 6 -0.71 -4.57 17.51
N ARG A 7 -0.82 -4.39 18.85
CA ARG A 7 -1.31 -3.13 19.45
C ARG A 7 -0.34 -1.96 19.23
N GLN A 8 0.96 -2.20 19.34
CA GLN A 8 1.97 -1.17 19.11
C GLN A 8 1.89 -0.67 17.67
N ILE A 9 1.82 -1.57 16.69
CA ILE A 9 1.65 -1.21 15.28
C ILE A 9 0.33 -0.46 15.06
N TRP A 10 -0.77 -0.95 15.67
CA TRP A 10 -2.06 -0.28 15.61
C TRP A 10 -2.01 1.17 16.06
N THR A 11 -1.38 1.45 17.20
CA THR A 11 -1.32 2.80 17.78
C THR A 11 -0.32 3.72 17.06
N HIS A 12 0.67 3.15 16.36
CA HIS A 12 1.69 3.89 15.61
C HIS A 12 1.48 3.76 14.09
N ALA A 13 0.22 3.73 13.66
CA ALA A 13 -0.13 3.58 12.25
C ALA A 13 0.62 4.60 11.37
N GLU A 14 1.25 4.11 10.30
CA GLU A 14 2.08 4.87 9.37
C GLU A 14 1.64 4.58 7.93
N MET A 15 1.68 5.60 7.06
CA MET A 15 1.32 5.43 5.64
C MET A 15 2.48 4.84 4.84
N GLY A 16 2.15 4.29 3.68
CA GLY A 16 3.09 3.63 2.80
C GLY A 16 4.35 4.43 2.44
N PHE A 17 5.50 3.76 2.46
CA PHE A 17 6.86 4.30 2.35
C PHE A 17 7.27 5.27 3.47
N ARG A 18 6.53 5.26 4.58
CA ARG A 18 6.81 6.05 5.81
C ARG A 18 6.69 5.18 7.06
N GLU A 19 6.67 3.86 6.92
CA GLU A 19 6.49 2.86 7.99
C GLU A 19 7.80 2.63 8.78
N PHE A 20 8.46 3.72 9.18
CA PHE A 20 9.79 3.64 9.78
C PHE A 20 9.79 2.98 11.17
N GLU A 21 8.79 3.26 12.01
CA GLU A 21 8.71 2.66 13.34
C GLU A 21 8.26 1.20 13.27
N THR A 22 7.34 0.88 12.36
CA THR A 22 6.92 -0.50 12.08
C THR A 22 8.09 -1.34 11.53
N ALA A 23 8.88 -0.78 10.63
CA ALA A 23 10.08 -1.42 10.08
C ALA A 23 11.15 -1.67 11.15
N LYS A 24 11.42 -0.68 12.02
CA LYS A 24 12.33 -0.85 13.16
C LYS A 24 11.86 -1.93 14.14
N LEU A 25 10.56 -2.01 14.39
CA LEU A 25 9.98 -3.05 15.24
C LEU A 25 10.17 -4.43 14.61
N ALA A 26 9.93 -4.56 13.30
CA ALA A 26 10.15 -5.81 12.57
C ALA A 26 11.63 -6.23 12.63
N GLU A 27 12.55 -5.31 12.35
CA GLU A 27 13.99 -5.56 12.46
C GLU A 27 14.38 -6.01 13.88
N ALA A 28 13.89 -5.34 14.91
CA ALA A 28 14.19 -5.66 16.30
C ALA A 28 13.73 -7.09 16.65
N VAL A 29 12.52 -7.48 16.25
CA VAL A 29 12.00 -8.83 16.44
C VAL A 29 12.81 -9.86 15.66
N PHE A 30 13.20 -9.58 14.43
CA PHE A 30 14.02 -10.49 13.64
C PHE A 30 15.40 -10.72 14.27
N ARG A 31 16.00 -9.68 14.85
CA ARG A 31 17.25 -9.79 15.64
C ARG A 31 17.04 -10.59 16.93
N GLU A 32 15.95 -10.33 17.68
CA GLU A 32 15.58 -11.07 18.90
C GLU A 32 15.40 -12.57 18.59
N CYS A 33 14.82 -12.92 17.46
CA CYS A 33 14.65 -14.31 16.99
C CYS A 33 15.94 -14.96 16.47
N GLY A 34 17.05 -14.24 16.38
CA GLY A 34 18.31 -14.76 15.85
C GLY A 34 18.22 -15.11 14.35
N LEU A 35 17.45 -14.34 13.57
CA LEU A 35 17.35 -14.51 12.13
C LEU A 35 18.62 -14.05 11.43
N TYR A 36 18.83 -14.56 10.21
CA TYR A 36 20.03 -14.34 9.43
C TYR A 36 19.78 -13.34 8.29
N HIS A 37 20.87 -12.69 7.86
CA HIS A 37 20.91 -11.83 6.69
C HIS A 37 19.76 -10.81 6.68
N ILE A 38 19.64 -10.05 7.79
CA ILE A 38 18.60 -9.04 7.94
C ILE A 38 18.93 -7.85 7.04
N GLN A 39 18.09 -7.60 6.06
CA GLN A 39 18.16 -6.48 5.11
C GLN A 39 17.08 -5.47 5.47
N THR A 40 17.44 -4.20 5.56
CA THR A 40 16.53 -3.08 5.86
C THR A 40 16.57 -2.04 4.77
N GLY A 41 15.56 -1.16 4.73
CA GLY A 41 15.50 -0.09 3.73
C GLY A 41 15.16 -0.57 2.32
N LEU A 42 14.67 -1.79 2.17
CA LEU A 42 14.21 -2.33 0.90
C LEU A 42 12.96 -1.58 0.45
N ALA A 43 12.98 -0.99 -0.74
CA ALA A 43 11.90 -0.10 -1.19
C ALA A 43 11.52 0.91 -0.08
N VAL A 44 12.51 1.64 0.45
CA VAL A 44 12.47 2.66 1.51
C VAL A 44 12.36 2.08 2.92
N THR A 45 11.35 1.28 3.24
CA THR A 45 11.08 0.81 4.62
C THR A 45 11.01 -0.70 4.76
N GLY A 46 11.01 -1.47 3.66
CA GLY A 46 10.90 -2.93 3.71
C GLY A 46 12.04 -3.60 4.47
N VAL A 47 11.72 -4.73 5.10
CA VAL A 47 12.67 -5.55 5.87
C VAL A 47 12.54 -7.01 5.48
N LYS A 48 13.67 -7.67 5.15
CA LYS A 48 13.76 -9.11 4.86
C LYS A 48 14.75 -9.79 5.78
N ALA A 49 14.43 -10.98 6.26
CA ALA A 49 15.33 -11.80 7.06
C ALA A 49 15.08 -13.29 6.78
N TYR A 50 16.05 -14.15 7.08
CA TYR A 50 15.95 -15.59 6.85
C TYR A 50 16.04 -16.39 8.15
N LEU A 51 15.30 -17.47 8.21
CA LEU A 51 15.31 -18.39 9.35
C LEU A 51 16.67 -19.08 9.53
N LYS A 52 17.32 -19.45 8.42
CA LYS A 52 18.64 -20.08 8.37
C LYS A 52 19.57 -19.22 7.49
N PRO A 53 20.90 -19.39 7.58
CA PRO A 53 21.79 -18.77 6.60
C PRO A 53 21.36 -19.14 5.18
N PRO A 54 21.13 -18.18 4.28
CA PRO A 54 20.67 -18.48 2.93
C PRO A 54 21.75 -19.21 2.12
N VAL A 55 21.35 -20.24 1.39
CA VAL A 55 22.23 -21.05 0.53
C VAL A 55 21.73 -20.94 -0.91
N PRO A 56 22.61 -20.65 -1.90
CA PRO A 56 22.22 -20.57 -3.30
C PRO A 56 21.53 -21.86 -3.78
N GLY A 57 20.38 -21.72 -4.45
CA GLY A 57 19.60 -22.83 -4.99
C GLY A 57 18.74 -23.58 -3.97
N GLU A 58 18.74 -23.19 -2.71
CA GLU A 58 17.84 -23.70 -1.70
C GLU A 58 16.38 -23.28 -1.97
N ARG A 59 15.42 -24.11 -1.62
CA ARG A 59 14.01 -23.73 -1.64
C ARG A 59 13.70 -22.77 -0.51
N VAL A 60 13.13 -21.60 -0.85
CA VAL A 60 12.78 -20.55 0.11
C VAL A 60 11.28 -20.28 0.05
N LEU A 61 10.61 -20.42 1.20
CA LEU A 61 9.25 -19.95 1.43
C LEU A 61 9.30 -18.54 2.01
N ALA A 62 8.78 -17.55 1.31
CA ALA A 62 8.60 -16.21 1.86
C ALA A 62 7.25 -16.09 2.59
N LEU A 63 7.29 -15.70 3.85
CA LEU A 63 6.13 -15.25 4.62
C LEU A 63 6.07 -13.72 4.54
N ILE A 64 4.91 -13.20 4.13
CA ILE A 64 4.73 -11.77 3.86
C ILE A 64 3.78 -11.15 4.88
N GLY A 65 4.16 -10.00 5.42
CA GLY A 65 3.32 -9.10 6.19
C GLY A 65 3.43 -7.67 5.65
N GLU A 66 2.32 -6.98 5.51
CA GLU A 66 2.23 -5.61 5.03
C GLU A 66 2.25 -4.63 6.20
N MET A 67 2.97 -3.51 6.05
CA MET A 67 3.25 -2.61 7.17
C MET A 67 2.37 -1.38 7.21
N ASP A 68 1.86 -0.93 6.07
CA ASP A 68 1.22 0.36 5.92
C ASP A 68 -0.21 0.43 6.42
N ALA A 69 -0.65 1.65 6.68
CA ALA A 69 -2.00 2.02 7.11
C ALA A 69 -2.59 3.04 6.14
N LEU A 70 -3.90 3.26 6.25
CA LEU A 70 -4.67 4.17 5.41
C LEU A 70 -4.73 5.59 5.99
N PRO A 71 -4.76 6.64 5.15
CA PRO A 71 -5.03 8.01 5.60
C PRO A 71 -6.51 8.12 6.05
N MET A 72 -6.73 8.05 7.35
CA MET A 72 -8.05 8.03 7.98
C MET A 72 -8.03 8.86 9.27
N ASP A 73 -7.78 10.13 9.15
CA ASP A 73 -7.59 11.08 10.27
C ASP A 73 -8.81 11.20 11.20
N GLN A 74 -10.01 10.91 10.68
CA GLN A 74 -11.25 10.91 11.45
C GLN A 74 -11.54 9.57 12.16
N HIS A 75 -10.72 8.54 11.95
CA HIS A 75 -10.88 7.27 12.67
C HIS A 75 -10.59 7.48 14.17
N PRO A 76 -11.41 6.90 15.09
CA PRO A 76 -11.21 7.10 16.53
C PRO A 76 -9.80 6.73 17.01
N ASP A 77 -9.20 5.70 16.42
CA ASP A 77 -7.86 5.21 16.75
C ASP A 77 -6.79 5.71 15.76
N ALA A 78 -7.05 6.77 15.01
CA ALA A 78 -6.05 7.34 14.11
C ALA A 78 -4.83 7.85 14.90
N ASN A 79 -3.65 7.54 14.41
CA ASN A 79 -2.42 8.13 14.92
C ASN A 79 -2.45 9.65 14.68
N LYS A 80 -2.45 10.43 15.75
CA LYS A 80 -2.59 11.90 15.67
C LYS A 80 -1.42 12.60 14.99
N GLN A 81 -0.27 11.95 14.87
CA GLN A 81 0.91 12.52 14.21
C GLN A 81 0.89 12.27 12.69
N THR A 82 0.39 11.12 12.27
CA THR A 82 0.41 10.69 10.85
C THR A 82 -0.92 10.85 10.15
N GLY A 83 -2.03 10.96 10.88
CA GLY A 83 -3.39 10.91 10.34
C GLY A 83 -3.78 9.53 9.79
N ALA A 84 -3.01 8.49 10.10
CA ALA A 84 -3.23 7.14 9.58
C ALA A 84 -3.94 6.23 10.59
N ALA A 85 -4.70 5.26 10.07
CA ALA A 85 -5.31 4.19 10.86
C ALA A 85 -5.23 2.84 10.15
N HIS A 86 -5.04 1.76 10.92
CA HIS A 86 -5.02 0.40 10.39
C HIS A 86 -6.43 -0.15 10.12
N CYS A 87 -7.10 0.37 9.09
CA CYS A 87 -8.44 -0.05 8.71
C CYS A 87 -8.46 -1.30 7.82
N CYS A 88 -7.33 -1.70 7.24
CA CYS A 88 -7.20 -2.89 6.40
C CYS A 88 -6.74 -4.15 7.16
N GLY A 89 -6.23 -4.00 8.39
CA GLY A 89 -5.81 -5.13 9.23
C GLY A 89 -4.34 -5.52 9.09
N HIS A 90 -3.50 -4.69 8.47
CA HIS A 90 -2.07 -4.96 8.31
C HIS A 90 -1.32 -5.07 9.64
N ASN A 91 -1.78 -4.40 10.69
CA ASN A 91 -1.26 -4.58 12.05
C ASN A 91 -1.40 -6.02 12.57
N ALA A 92 -2.52 -6.68 12.27
CA ALA A 92 -2.73 -8.09 12.62
C ALA A 92 -1.89 -9.01 11.73
N GLN A 93 -1.76 -8.67 10.45
CA GLN A 93 -0.91 -9.37 9.51
C GLN A 93 0.56 -9.32 9.94
N MET A 94 1.07 -8.14 10.30
CA MET A 94 2.42 -7.99 10.82
C MET A 94 2.61 -8.74 12.15
N ALA A 95 1.63 -8.69 13.05
CA ALA A 95 1.68 -9.46 14.29
C ALA A 95 1.78 -10.96 14.02
N ALA A 96 1.08 -11.48 13.02
CA ALA A 96 1.17 -12.89 12.63
C ALA A 96 2.52 -13.23 11.98
N LEU A 97 3.06 -12.36 11.11
CA LEU A 97 4.40 -12.53 10.53
C LEU A 97 5.47 -12.62 11.63
N LEU A 98 5.46 -11.68 12.58
CA LEU A 98 6.43 -11.63 13.67
C LEU A 98 6.21 -12.78 14.67
N GLY A 99 4.95 -13.21 14.85
CA GLY A 99 4.61 -14.42 15.61
C GLY A 99 5.15 -15.70 14.97
N ALA A 100 5.08 -15.79 13.64
CA ALA A 100 5.68 -16.89 12.90
C ALA A 100 7.21 -16.88 13.04
N ALA A 101 7.85 -15.71 13.04
CA ALA A 101 9.29 -15.60 13.28
C ALA A 101 9.68 -16.17 14.66
N TYR A 102 8.97 -15.80 15.72
CA TYR A 102 9.20 -16.40 17.05
C TYR A 102 9.01 -17.91 17.06
N THR A 103 7.92 -18.39 16.47
CA THR A 103 7.58 -19.81 16.50
C THR A 103 8.57 -20.66 15.71
N LEU A 104 8.87 -20.25 14.47
CA LEU A 104 9.76 -21.01 13.58
C LEU A 104 11.22 -20.95 14.01
N SER A 105 11.60 -19.95 14.81
CA SER A 105 12.96 -19.81 15.37
C SER A 105 13.22 -20.74 16.54
N CYS A 106 12.18 -21.39 17.11
CA CYS A 106 12.39 -22.39 18.15
C CYS A 106 13.26 -23.54 17.61
N PRO A 107 14.31 -23.98 18.35
CA PRO A 107 15.25 -24.98 17.87
C PRO A 107 14.56 -26.29 17.41
N GLU A 108 13.52 -26.71 18.15
CA GLU A 108 12.77 -27.94 17.90
C GLU A 108 12.01 -27.89 16.55
N ILE A 109 11.59 -26.71 16.11
CA ILE A 109 10.89 -26.50 14.85
C ILE A 109 11.90 -26.25 13.73
N LYS A 110 12.86 -25.38 14.00
CA LYS A 110 13.84 -24.94 12.99
C LYS A 110 14.63 -26.11 12.38
N HIS A 111 15.01 -27.13 13.17
CA HIS A 111 15.84 -28.22 12.69
C HIS A 111 15.09 -29.25 11.82
N VAL A 112 13.76 -29.33 11.94
CA VAL A 112 12.96 -30.28 11.14
C VAL A 112 12.48 -29.70 9.80
N LEU A 113 12.68 -28.40 9.58
CA LEU A 113 12.30 -27.76 8.33
C LEU A 113 13.28 -28.09 7.22
N ASP A 114 12.78 -28.60 6.09
CA ASP A 114 13.50 -28.77 4.86
C ASP A 114 13.41 -27.48 4.02
N GLY A 115 14.55 -26.93 3.60
CA GLY A 115 14.61 -25.60 2.96
C GLY A 115 14.67 -24.44 3.97
N ASN A 116 14.44 -23.22 3.50
CA ASN A 116 14.55 -22.01 4.28
C ASN A 116 13.21 -21.22 4.31
N VAL A 117 13.06 -20.36 5.30
CA VAL A 117 11.95 -19.41 5.39
C VAL A 117 12.51 -17.99 5.38
N ALA A 118 12.01 -17.15 4.50
CA ALA A 118 12.25 -15.73 4.50
C ALA A 118 11.03 -15.01 5.12
N PHE A 119 11.28 -14.08 6.02
CA PHE A 119 10.26 -13.19 6.59
C PHE A 119 10.39 -11.84 5.92
N LEU A 120 9.28 -11.34 5.37
CA LEU A 120 9.28 -10.13 4.57
C LEU A 120 8.21 -9.16 5.07
N ALA A 121 8.65 -8.09 5.72
CA ALA A 121 7.83 -6.94 6.04
C ALA A 121 7.80 -6.00 4.81
N VAL A 122 6.65 -5.95 4.17
CA VAL A 122 6.44 -5.26 2.88
C VAL A 122 5.89 -3.86 3.12
N PRO A 123 6.50 -2.81 2.52
CA PRO A 123 5.96 -1.45 2.59
C PRO A 123 4.84 -1.23 1.57
N ALA A 124 4.02 -0.21 1.81
CA ALA A 124 3.17 0.46 0.82
C ALA A 124 2.34 -0.50 -0.06
N GLU A 125 1.57 -1.41 0.56
CA GLU A 125 0.62 -2.25 -0.16
C GLU A 125 -0.55 -1.41 -0.71
N GLU A 126 -1.06 -0.49 0.12
CA GLU A 126 -2.14 0.41 -0.22
C GLU A 126 -1.69 1.46 -1.24
N TYR A 127 -2.36 1.50 -2.37
CA TYR A 127 -2.01 2.44 -3.44
C TYR A 127 -2.72 3.80 -3.25
N VAL A 128 -2.50 4.40 -2.09
CA VAL A 128 -3.03 5.71 -1.68
C VAL A 128 -1.90 6.75 -1.62
N ASP A 129 -2.23 8.04 -1.40
CA ASP A 129 -1.29 9.17 -1.38
C ASP A 129 -0.40 9.19 -2.64
N ILE A 130 -1.07 9.14 -3.81
CA ILE A 130 -0.41 9.02 -5.12
C ILE A 130 0.54 10.18 -5.36
N SER A 131 0.20 11.37 -4.87
CA SER A 131 1.02 12.58 -5.03
C SER A 131 2.40 12.42 -4.37
N PHE A 132 2.44 11.89 -3.15
CA PHE A 132 3.67 11.59 -2.43
C PHE A 132 4.49 10.51 -3.15
N LYS A 133 3.86 9.40 -3.53
CA LYS A 133 4.51 8.30 -4.24
C LYS A 133 5.11 8.76 -5.58
N ASN A 134 4.36 9.54 -6.35
CA ASN A 134 4.87 10.17 -7.57
C ASN A 134 6.03 11.12 -7.30
N GLY A 135 6.05 11.78 -6.14
CA GLY A 135 7.19 12.57 -5.69
C GLY A 135 8.46 11.75 -5.51
N LEU A 136 8.34 10.55 -4.93
CA LEU A 136 9.47 9.62 -4.77
C LEU A 136 9.94 9.08 -6.13
N ILE A 137 9.01 8.75 -7.03
CA ILE A 137 9.31 8.30 -8.39
C ILE A 137 10.06 9.38 -9.17
N ARG A 138 9.59 10.64 -9.15
CA ARG A 138 10.27 11.76 -9.82
C ARG A 138 11.69 12.02 -9.28
N LYS A 139 11.94 11.69 -8.02
CA LYS A 139 13.28 11.79 -7.41
C LYS A 139 14.16 10.57 -7.70
N GLY A 140 13.68 9.57 -8.44
CA GLY A 140 14.40 8.33 -8.72
C GLY A 140 14.62 7.43 -7.51
N ILE A 141 13.86 7.62 -6.42
CA ILE A 141 13.93 6.78 -5.22
C ILE A 141 13.17 5.48 -5.46
N LEU A 142 12.06 5.54 -6.19
CA LEU A 142 11.22 4.41 -6.57
C LEU A 142 10.97 4.44 -8.08
N GLU A 143 10.64 3.29 -8.64
CA GLU A 143 10.07 3.15 -9.99
C GLU A 143 8.56 2.83 -9.90
N PHE A 144 8.16 2.03 -8.91
CA PHE A 144 6.77 1.63 -8.68
C PHE A 144 6.23 2.20 -7.37
N GLY A 145 4.99 2.69 -7.40
CA GLY A 145 4.29 3.22 -6.23
C GLY A 145 3.69 2.15 -5.31
N GLY A 146 3.81 0.86 -5.64
CA GLY A 146 3.42 -0.27 -4.81
C GLY A 146 4.63 -1.05 -4.32
N GLY A 147 4.67 -1.33 -3.01
CA GLY A 147 5.85 -1.92 -2.37
C GLY A 147 6.24 -3.28 -2.92
N LYS A 148 5.29 -4.19 -3.16
CA LYS A 148 5.59 -5.50 -3.74
C LYS A 148 6.19 -5.39 -5.14
N CYS A 149 5.64 -4.50 -5.98
CA CYS A 149 6.17 -4.26 -7.33
C CYS A 149 7.61 -3.72 -7.29
N GLU A 150 7.86 -2.79 -6.37
CA GLU A 150 9.20 -2.23 -6.19
C GLU A 150 10.20 -3.27 -5.65
N LEU A 151 9.78 -4.12 -4.69
CA LEU A 151 10.60 -5.21 -4.17
C LEU A 151 10.92 -6.26 -5.24
N ILE A 152 9.97 -6.56 -6.15
CA ILE A 152 10.22 -7.45 -7.30
C ILE A 152 11.26 -6.82 -8.22
N ARG A 153 11.12 -5.54 -8.56
CA ARG A 153 12.10 -4.81 -9.39
C ARG A 153 13.51 -4.83 -8.78
N LEU A 154 13.58 -4.74 -7.46
CA LEU A 154 14.85 -4.77 -6.72
C LEU A 154 15.45 -6.19 -6.58
N GLY A 155 14.80 -7.23 -7.11
CA GLY A 155 15.26 -8.61 -7.02
C GLY A 155 15.09 -9.25 -5.63
N VAL A 156 14.28 -8.63 -4.74
CA VAL A 156 14.11 -9.14 -3.37
C VAL A 156 13.43 -10.50 -3.33
N PHE A 157 12.73 -10.87 -4.40
CA PHE A 157 12.03 -12.16 -4.53
C PHE A 157 12.77 -13.17 -5.42
N ASP A 158 13.97 -12.85 -5.96
CA ASP A 158 14.64 -13.71 -6.94
C ASP A 158 15.08 -15.08 -6.38
N ASP A 159 15.27 -15.17 -5.08
CA ASP A 159 15.58 -16.42 -4.36
C ASP A 159 14.35 -17.13 -3.78
N VAL A 160 13.15 -16.57 -3.94
CA VAL A 160 11.91 -17.09 -3.35
C VAL A 160 11.25 -18.11 -4.28
N SER A 161 11.05 -19.32 -3.78
CA SER A 161 10.36 -20.39 -4.53
C SER A 161 8.84 -20.29 -4.42
N VAL A 162 8.34 -19.90 -3.24
CA VAL A 162 6.91 -19.73 -2.95
C VAL A 162 6.73 -18.56 -2.00
N ALA A 163 5.72 -17.75 -2.23
CA ALA A 163 5.33 -16.67 -1.33
C ALA A 163 3.96 -16.95 -0.72
N LEU A 164 3.84 -16.78 0.59
CA LEU A 164 2.59 -16.92 1.34
C LEU A 164 2.28 -15.60 2.04
N GLY A 165 1.19 -14.98 1.64
CA GLY A 165 0.57 -13.86 2.34
C GLY A 165 -0.73 -14.29 3.01
N HIS A 166 -1.20 -13.50 3.96
CA HIS A 166 -2.51 -13.69 4.58
C HIS A 166 -3.17 -12.33 4.79
N HIS A 167 -4.48 -12.31 4.90
CA HIS A 167 -5.24 -11.10 5.14
C HIS A 167 -6.42 -11.36 6.06
N THR A 168 -6.78 -10.40 6.88
CA THR A 168 -7.96 -10.49 7.74
C THR A 168 -9.21 -10.15 6.94
N ILE A 169 -10.24 -11.00 7.03
CA ILE A 169 -11.53 -10.76 6.39
C ILE A 169 -12.62 -10.92 7.47
N PRO A 170 -13.54 -9.95 7.63
CA PRO A 170 -14.59 -10.05 8.62
C PRO A 170 -15.58 -11.18 8.28
N ASN A 171 -16.08 -11.84 9.31
CA ASN A 171 -17.14 -12.86 9.25
C ASN A 171 -16.80 -14.15 8.45
N ILE A 172 -15.55 -14.39 8.15
CA ILE A 172 -15.06 -15.64 7.56
C ILE A 172 -14.08 -16.25 8.55
N GLY A 173 -14.15 -17.56 8.78
CA GLY A 173 -13.16 -18.26 9.57
C GLY A 173 -11.80 -18.33 8.85
N TYR A 174 -11.16 -19.48 8.82
CA TYR A 174 -9.93 -19.67 8.05
C TYR A 174 -10.29 -20.17 6.66
N ALA A 175 -9.75 -19.52 5.64
CA ALA A 175 -9.93 -19.91 4.25
C ALA A 175 -8.62 -19.74 3.47
N ILE A 176 -8.40 -20.58 2.47
CA ILE A 176 -7.34 -20.42 1.49
C ILE A 176 -8.00 -19.81 0.23
N ALA A 177 -7.60 -18.60 -0.14
CA ALA A 177 -8.04 -18.01 -1.38
C ALA A 177 -7.30 -18.67 -2.55
N ASN A 178 -8.07 -19.18 -3.50
CA ASN A 178 -7.57 -19.75 -4.75
C ASN A 178 -8.30 -19.09 -5.92
N GLY A 179 -8.22 -17.80 -6.00
CA GLY A 179 -8.86 -16.99 -7.02
C GLY A 179 -7.89 -16.07 -7.74
N THR A 180 -8.40 -15.41 -8.75
CA THR A 180 -7.70 -14.31 -9.43
C THR A 180 -8.05 -12.98 -8.76
N THR A 181 -7.12 -12.05 -8.79
CA THR A 181 -7.35 -10.66 -8.40
C THR A 181 -7.29 -9.77 -9.63
N ASN A 182 -8.14 -8.75 -9.67
CA ASN A 182 -8.08 -7.76 -10.74
C ASN A 182 -6.80 -6.94 -10.64
N GLY A 183 -6.22 -6.63 -11.79
CA GLY A 183 -5.21 -5.59 -11.89
C GLY A 183 -5.82 -4.20 -11.68
N PHE A 184 -4.98 -3.19 -11.48
CA PHE A 184 -5.45 -1.80 -11.42
C PHE A 184 -4.44 -0.82 -12.02
N VAL A 185 -4.98 0.30 -12.47
CA VAL A 185 -4.20 1.46 -12.92
C VAL A 185 -4.76 2.70 -12.25
N ASN A 186 -3.88 3.48 -11.61
CA ASN A 186 -4.25 4.77 -11.05
C ASN A 186 -3.79 5.89 -11.96
N LYS A 187 -4.66 6.88 -12.16
CA LYS A 187 -4.43 8.03 -13.03
C LYS A 187 -4.73 9.32 -12.29
N ILE A 188 -3.93 10.34 -12.57
CA ILE A 188 -4.22 11.73 -12.19
C ILE A 188 -4.46 12.49 -13.49
N ALA A 189 -5.62 13.11 -13.62
CA ALA A 189 -5.95 14.04 -14.71
C ALA A 189 -6.02 15.45 -14.14
N THR A 190 -5.18 16.35 -14.64
CA THR A 190 -5.17 17.75 -14.23
C THR A 190 -5.75 18.61 -15.34
N PHE A 191 -6.76 19.39 -14.99
CA PHE A 191 -7.40 20.38 -15.87
C PHE A 191 -6.85 21.76 -15.56
N HIS A 192 -6.36 22.42 -16.57
CA HIS A 192 -5.84 23.78 -16.48
C HIS A 192 -6.82 24.74 -17.12
N GLY A 193 -7.24 25.72 -16.36
CA GLY A 193 -8.13 26.79 -16.78
C GLY A 193 -7.46 28.16 -16.66
N ARG A 194 -8.30 29.16 -16.45
CA ARG A 194 -7.88 30.55 -16.20
C ARG A 194 -8.83 31.19 -15.20
N SER A 195 -8.31 31.70 -14.10
CA SER A 195 -9.12 32.35 -13.08
C SER A 195 -9.70 33.67 -13.59
N ALA A 196 -10.86 34.02 -13.08
CA ALA A 196 -11.54 35.28 -13.25
C ALA A 196 -12.47 35.51 -12.06
N HIS A 197 -12.88 36.74 -11.83
CA HIS A 197 -13.90 37.07 -10.83
C HIS A 197 -15.24 36.47 -11.26
N ALA A 198 -15.81 35.55 -10.43
CA ALA A 198 -16.96 34.76 -10.82
C ALA A 198 -18.26 35.57 -11.03
N ALA A 199 -18.39 36.74 -10.38
CA ALA A 199 -19.57 37.60 -10.51
C ALA A 199 -19.35 38.77 -11.49
N ASP A 200 -18.15 39.38 -11.51
CA ASP A 200 -17.88 40.58 -12.31
C ASP A 200 -17.46 40.27 -13.75
N ALA A 201 -16.57 39.30 -13.93
CA ALA A 201 -16.02 39.00 -15.23
C ALA A 201 -15.86 37.49 -15.52
N PRO A 202 -16.89 36.64 -15.31
CA PRO A 202 -16.79 35.22 -15.51
C PRO A 202 -16.44 34.81 -16.93
N HIS A 203 -16.85 35.64 -17.92
CA HIS A 203 -16.56 35.44 -19.34
C HIS A 203 -15.08 35.54 -19.72
N LYS A 204 -14.24 36.06 -18.82
CA LYS A 204 -12.78 36.07 -18.98
C LYS A 204 -12.11 34.82 -18.42
N GLY A 205 -12.85 34.00 -17.67
CA GLY A 205 -12.36 32.76 -17.09
C GLY A 205 -12.41 31.57 -18.06
N VAL A 206 -11.70 30.49 -17.68
CA VAL A 206 -11.86 29.16 -18.25
C VAL A 206 -11.95 28.23 -17.05
N ASP A 207 -13.11 27.63 -16.84
CA ASP A 207 -13.41 26.88 -15.62
C ASP A 207 -12.91 25.44 -15.68
N ALA A 208 -11.83 25.18 -14.96
CA ALA A 208 -11.24 23.85 -14.84
C ALA A 208 -12.15 22.86 -14.07
N LEU A 209 -12.94 23.36 -13.09
CA LEU A 209 -13.85 22.51 -12.34
C LEU A 209 -15.01 22.01 -13.19
N SER A 210 -15.59 22.86 -14.01
CA SER A 210 -16.65 22.45 -14.96
C SER A 210 -16.14 21.42 -15.95
N ALA A 211 -14.90 21.56 -16.45
CA ALA A 211 -14.30 20.57 -17.34
C ALA A 211 -14.07 19.21 -16.62
N ALA A 212 -13.59 19.24 -15.40
CA ALA A 212 -13.37 18.03 -14.60
C ALA A 212 -14.69 17.30 -14.25
N THR A 213 -15.73 18.04 -13.87
CA THR A 213 -17.04 17.45 -13.56
C THR A 213 -17.71 16.86 -14.80
N LEU A 214 -17.56 17.49 -15.96
CA LEU A 214 -18.03 16.93 -17.23
C LEU A 214 -17.27 15.64 -17.57
N ALA A 215 -15.96 15.59 -17.35
CA ALA A 215 -15.17 14.37 -17.56
C ALA A 215 -15.60 13.22 -16.64
N LEU A 216 -15.87 13.49 -15.35
CA LEU A 216 -16.41 12.49 -14.42
C LEU A 216 -17.76 11.97 -14.88
N HIS A 217 -18.66 12.84 -15.32
CA HIS A 217 -19.97 12.45 -15.84
C HIS A 217 -19.84 11.59 -17.10
N ALA A 218 -18.92 11.91 -18.01
CA ALA A 218 -18.64 11.11 -19.19
C ALA A 218 -18.14 9.71 -18.84
N VAL A 219 -17.29 9.56 -17.81
CA VAL A 219 -16.84 8.26 -17.29
C VAL A 219 -18.02 7.47 -16.71
N ASP A 220 -18.95 8.11 -16.01
CA ASP A 220 -20.12 7.43 -15.45
C ASP A 220 -21.05 6.91 -16.56
N ILE A 221 -21.27 7.68 -17.63
CA ILE A 221 -22.03 7.22 -18.81
C ILE A 221 -21.32 6.04 -19.49
N GLN A 222 -19.98 6.03 -19.53
CA GLN A 222 -19.20 4.95 -20.15
C GLN A 222 -19.43 3.59 -19.47
N ARG A 223 -19.85 3.54 -18.20
CA ARG A 223 -20.09 2.29 -17.46
C ARG A 223 -21.13 1.39 -18.13
N GLU A 224 -22.10 1.97 -18.85
CA GLU A 224 -23.11 1.22 -19.60
C GLU A 224 -22.54 0.31 -20.71
N THR A 225 -21.29 0.57 -21.12
CA THR A 225 -20.65 -0.18 -22.21
C THR A 225 -19.63 -1.22 -21.73
N PHE A 226 -19.41 -1.33 -20.42
CA PHE A 226 -18.47 -2.31 -19.85
C PHE A 226 -19.11 -3.71 -19.84
N ARG A 227 -18.36 -4.70 -20.28
CA ARG A 227 -18.80 -6.09 -20.20
C ARG A 227 -18.66 -6.58 -18.75
N ASP A 228 -19.65 -7.29 -18.25
CA ASP A 228 -19.65 -7.82 -16.87
C ASP A 228 -18.47 -8.74 -16.60
N GLN A 229 -18.08 -9.55 -17.58
CA GLN A 229 -16.97 -10.49 -17.49
C GLN A 229 -15.59 -9.82 -17.32
N ASP A 230 -15.45 -8.55 -17.69
CA ASP A 230 -14.19 -7.82 -17.55
C ASP A 230 -14.05 -7.23 -16.13
N HIS A 231 -15.09 -7.32 -15.31
CA HIS A 231 -15.14 -6.84 -13.91
C HIS A 231 -14.60 -5.42 -13.73
N VAL A 232 -14.80 -4.55 -14.73
CA VAL A 232 -14.29 -3.17 -14.69
C VAL A 232 -14.92 -2.40 -13.54
N ARG A 233 -14.08 -1.76 -12.73
CA ARG A 233 -14.50 -0.81 -11.69
C ARG A 233 -13.66 0.45 -11.84
N ILE A 234 -14.36 1.59 -11.84
CA ILE A 234 -13.72 2.91 -11.85
C ILE A 234 -14.20 3.66 -10.62
N HIS A 235 -13.27 4.12 -9.80
CA HIS A 235 -13.55 4.99 -8.67
C HIS A 235 -12.70 6.24 -8.78
N SER A 236 -13.32 7.40 -8.58
CA SER A 236 -12.66 8.70 -8.75
C SER A 236 -13.02 9.65 -7.61
N PHE A 237 -12.11 10.57 -7.30
CA PHE A 237 -12.39 11.70 -6.42
C PHE A 237 -11.61 12.94 -6.89
N LEU A 238 -11.98 14.10 -6.35
CA LEU A 238 -11.37 15.39 -6.64
C LEU A 238 -10.52 15.83 -5.44
N PRO A 239 -9.20 15.60 -5.45
CA PRO A 239 -8.31 16.08 -4.39
C PRO A 239 -8.17 17.61 -4.38
N MET A 240 -8.42 18.26 -5.55
CA MET A 240 -8.39 19.70 -5.71
C MET A 240 -9.48 20.12 -6.70
N ALA A 241 -10.32 21.07 -6.28
CA ALA A 241 -11.53 21.48 -7.00
C ALA A 241 -11.68 23.02 -7.12
N GLY A 242 -10.58 23.75 -7.19
CA GLY A 242 -10.55 25.22 -7.27
C GLY A 242 -10.07 25.89 -5.99
N GLU A 243 -10.03 27.23 -5.97
CA GLU A 243 -9.40 28.03 -4.93
C GLU A 243 -10.42 28.70 -3.97
N ALA A 244 -11.49 29.29 -4.51
CA ALA A 244 -12.48 30.04 -3.75
C ALA A 244 -13.82 30.16 -4.50
N MET A 245 -14.92 30.36 -3.75
CA MET A 245 -16.27 30.44 -4.33
C MET A 245 -16.52 31.62 -5.26
N ASN A 246 -15.74 32.68 -5.14
CA ASN A 246 -15.85 33.90 -5.95
C ASN A 246 -14.82 33.96 -7.09
N VAL A 247 -14.12 32.87 -7.35
CA VAL A 247 -13.09 32.74 -8.39
C VAL A 247 -13.42 31.57 -9.29
N VAL A 248 -13.40 31.76 -10.61
CA VAL A 248 -13.46 30.69 -11.59
C VAL A 248 -12.22 29.79 -11.40
N ALA A 249 -12.43 28.51 -11.23
CA ALA A 249 -11.34 27.57 -10.91
C ALA A 249 -10.29 27.51 -12.01
N SER A 250 -9.05 27.86 -11.68
CA SER A 250 -7.93 27.82 -12.63
C SER A 250 -7.24 26.48 -12.74
N MET A 251 -7.43 25.60 -11.74
CA MET A 251 -6.90 24.25 -11.74
C MET A 251 -7.80 23.30 -10.96
N THR A 252 -7.99 22.10 -11.50
CA THR A 252 -8.72 21.01 -10.85
C THR A 252 -8.04 19.70 -11.19
N SER A 253 -7.99 18.77 -10.26
CA SER A 253 -7.48 17.42 -10.53
C SER A 253 -8.48 16.35 -10.16
N ILE A 254 -8.48 15.27 -10.93
CA ILE A 254 -9.19 14.02 -10.68
C ILE A 254 -8.16 12.94 -10.43
N GLU A 255 -8.29 12.21 -9.34
CA GLU A 255 -7.59 10.95 -9.13
C GLU A 255 -8.56 9.80 -9.35
N SER A 256 -8.15 8.83 -10.15
CA SER A 256 -8.99 7.68 -10.53
C SER A 256 -8.23 6.38 -10.38
N SER A 257 -8.91 5.35 -9.84
CA SER A 257 -8.48 3.96 -9.86
C SER A 257 -9.37 3.18 -10.80
N VAL A 258 -8.78 2.58 -11.83
CA VAL A 258 -9.45 1.68 -12.77
C VAL A 258 -8.98 0.27 -12.49
N ARG A 259 -9.91 -0.65 -12.24
CA ARG A 259 -9.65 -2.06 -11.97
C ARG A 259 -10.33 -2.90 -13.04
N ALA A 260 -9.63 -3.94 -13.52
CA ALA A 260 -10.14 -4.92 -14.49
C ALA A 260 -9.38 -6.24 -14.37
N CYS A 261 -9.92 -7.29 -15.02
CA CYS A 261 -9.23 -8.57 -15.16
C CYS A 261 -7.96 -8.45 -16.01
#